data_730efd8a40ef676733077e942d62df0b
#
_entry.id   730efd8a40ef676733077e942d62df0b
#
_cell.length_a   1.000
_cell.length_b   1.000
_cell.length_c   1.000
_cell.angle_alpha   90.00
_cell.angle_beta   90.00
_cell.angle_gamma   90.00
#
_symmetry.space_group_name_H-M   'P 1'
#
loop_
_entity.id
_entity.type
_entity.pdbx_description
1 polymer ?
#
loop_
_entity_poly.entity_id
_entity_poly.type
_entity_poly.pdbx_seq_one_letter_code
_entity_poly.pdbx_strand_id
1 'polypeptide(L)'
;RQRQMCIRDSLYRGRLDILNGNWGGYHRAYVYDEYKFKDIAVPSFDEPSRIRTVISADFDNDGYDEVFLNNIGEPNKLFKIVENGVFQEIKLNNALEPKGLGTGAAVADIDNDGLLELLISHGESGLQPLSLFKFNTNEKTSYLRIRPLNMHGAPARGATVTLITNKREHSKTCL
;
A
#
# COMPACT_ATOMS: atom_id res chain seq x y z
N ARG A 1 4.80 8.08 -20.74
CA ARG A 1 4.68 8.30 -19.29
C ARG A 1 4.46 6.98 -18.61
N GLN A 2 5.29 6.63 -17.65
CA GLN A 2 5.06 5.46 -16.80
C GLN A 2 3.95 5.77 -15.79
N ARG A 3 3.07 4.81 -15.58
CA ARG A 3 2.02 4.85 -14.57
C ARG A 3 2.14 3.60 -13.72
N GLN A 4 2.05 3.76 -12.41
CA GLN A 4 1.93 2.67 -11.46
C GLN A 4 0.54 2.72 -10.84
N MET A 5 -0.11 1.59 -10.71
CA MET A 5 -1.48 1.52 -10.25
C MET A 5 -1.64 0.42 -9.20
N CYS A 6 -2.25 0.76 -8.09
CA CYS A 6 -2.72 -0.18 -7.09
C CYS A 6 -4.23 -0.13 -7.05
N ILE A 7 -4.89 -1.29 -7.04
CA ILE A 7 -6.34 -1.42 -6.95
C ILE A 7 -6.63 -2.21 -5.69
N ARG A 8 -7.20 -1.56 -4.69
CA ARG A 8 -7.57 -2.17 -3.40
C ARG A 8 -8.77 -1.45 -2.79
N ASP A 9 -9.41 -2.07 -1.80
CA ASP A 9 -10.38 -1.39 -0.94
C ASP A 9 -9.63 -0.65 0.18
N SER A 10 -8.90 0.40 -0.20
CA SER A 10 -8.05 1.17 0.71
C SER A 10 -8.83 2.06 1.67
N LEU A 11 -10.10 2.32 1.38
CA LEU A 11 -11.00 3.09 2.26
C LEU A 11 -11.99 2.21 3.03
N TYR A 12 -11.85 0.89 2.98
CA TYR A 12 -12.67 -0.09 3.72
C TYR A 12 -14.20 0.09 3.52
N ARG A 13 -14.58 0.41 2.30
CA ARG A 13 -16.00 0.60 1.92
C ARG A 13 -16.60 -0.61 1.22
N GLY A 14 -15.88 -1.73 1.16
CA GLY A 14 -16.25 -2.92 0.40
C GLY A 14 -16.23 -2.70 -1.11
N ARG A 15 -15.51 -1.67 -1.59
CA ARG A 15 -15.36 -1.31 -3.01
C ARG A 15 -13.90 -1.06 -3.33
N LEU A 16 -13.50 -1.40 -4.56
CA LEU A 16 -12.14 -1.20 -5.01
C LEU A 16 -11.88 0.27 -5.33
N ASP A 17 -10.81 0.81 -4.76
CA ASP A 17 -10.27 2.12 -5.06
C ASP A 17 -9.09 2.00 -6.02
N ILE A 18 -8.75 3.07 -6.72
CA ILE A 18 -7.62 3.10 -7.67
C ILE A 18 -6.63 4.16 -7.23
N LEU A 19 -5.44 3.72 -6.81
CA LEU A 19 -4.31 4.59 -6.52
C LEU A 19 -3.39 4.60 -7.74
N ASN A 20 -3.18 5.78 -8.34
CA ASN A 20 -2.41 5.94 -9.57
C ASN A 20 -1.23 6.87 -9.35
N GLY A 21 -0.02 6.30 -9.36
CA GLY A 21 1.23 7.04 -9.35
C GLY A 21 1.69 7.38 -10.77
N ASN A 22 1.89 8.66 -11.06
CA ASN A 22 2.33 9.15 -12.36
C ASN A 22 3.76 9.67 -12.30
N TRP A 23 4.63 9.15 -13.15
CA TRP A 23 6.00 9.63 -13.28
C TRP A 23 6.04 11.10 -13.69
N GLY A 24 6.57 11.97 -12.81
CA GLY A 24 6.69 13.39 -13.04
C GLY A 24 5.35 14.12 -13.27
N GLY A 25 4.26 13.51 -12.86
CA GLY A 25 2.91 14.08 -12.93
C GLY A 25 2.14 13.88 -11.65
N TYR A 26 1.04 14.59 -11.49
CA TYR A 26 0.19 14.49 -10.31
C TYR A 26 -0.31 13.06 -10.08
N HIS A 27 -0.14 12.54 -8.86
CA HIS A 27 -0.71 11.27 -8.45
C HIS A 27 -2.21 11.41 -8.27
N ARG A 28 -2.96 10.30 -8.35
CA ARG A 28 -4.41 10.31 -8.25
C ARG A 28 -4.91 9.19 -7.34
N ALA A 29 -5.98 9.47 -6.63
CA ALA A 29 -6.69 8.50 -5.81
C ALA A 29 -8.18 8.54 -6.20
N TYR A 30 -8.64 7.49 -6.84
CA TYR A 30 -10.01 7.43 -7.31
C TYR A 30 -10.84 6.48 -6.46
N VAL A 31 -11.97 6.96 -6.02
CA VAL A 31 -13.00 6.17 -5.35
C VAL A 31 -14.21 6.01 -6.26
N TYR A 32 -14.80 4.82 -6.26
CA TYR A 32 -16.04 4.59 -6.99
C TYR A 32 -17.24 5.00 -6.13
N ASP A 33 -17.98 5.99 -6.59
CA ASP A 33 -19.12 6.54 -5.89
C ASP A 33 -20.21 6.95 -6.87
N GLU A 34 -21.48 6.66 -6.57
CA GLU A 34 -22.63 7.00 -7.41
C GLU A 34 -22.43 6.74 -8.91
N TYR A 35 -21.95 5.51 -9.27
CA TYR A 35 -21.71 5.06 -10.64
C TYR A 35 -20.59 5.81 -11.40
N LYS A 36 -19.71 6.54 -10.68
CA LYS A 36 -18.56 7.25 -11.27
C LYS A 36 -17.33 7.18 -10.37
N PHE A 37 -16.16 7.36 -10.97
CA PHE A 37 -14.93 7.56 -10.22
C PHE A 37 -14.78 9.04 -9.83
N LYS A 38 -14.52 9.29 -8.56
CA LYS A 38 -14.22 10.60 -7.99
C LYS A 38 -12.77 10.63 -7.55
N ASP A 39 -12.02 11.63 -7.98
CA ASP A 39 -10.67 11.86 -7.50
C ASP A 39 -10.73 12.52 -6.12
N ILE A 40 -10.07 11.88 -5.15
CA ILE A 40 -9.99 12.34 -3.75
C ILE A 40 -8.55 12.63 -3.32
N ALA A 41 -7.60 12.64 -4.29
CA ALA A 41 -6.21 12.96 -3.98
C ALA A 41 -6.10 14.34 -3.33
N VAL A 42 -5.37 14.39 -2.22
CA VAL A 42 -5.07 15.64 -1.50
C VAL A 42 -3.70 16.18 -1.97
N PRO A 43 -3.43 17.49 -1.81
CA PRO A 43 -2.19 18.11 -2.30
C PRO A 43 -0.90 17.40 -1.86
N SER A 44 -0.84 16.86 -0.63
CA SER A 44 0.33 16.12 -0.14
C SER A 44 0.55 14.79 -0.85
N PHE A 45 -0.54 14.13 -1.30
CA PHE A 45 -0.49 12.86 -2.03
C PHE A 45 -0.29 13.08 -3.52
N ASP A 46 -0.95 14.08 -4.12
CA ASP A 46 -0.95 14.29 -5.57
C ASP A 46 0.35 14.91 -6.11
N GLU A 47 1.25 15.34 -5.23
CA GLU A 47 2.52 15.97 -5.57
C GLU A 47 3.34 15.12 -6.54
N PRO A 48 3.77 15.68 -7.69
CA PRO A 48 4.56 14.95 -8.68
C PRO A 48 5.85 14.37 -8.11
N SER A 49 6.16 13.12 -8.44
CA SER A 49 7.43 12.49 -8.09
C SER A 49 7.90 11.51 -9.16
N ARG A 50 9.13 11.02 -9.03
CA ARG A 50 9.68 9.96 -9.89
C ARG A 50 9.27 8.59 -9.40
N ILE A 51 7.98 8.37 -9.30
CA ILE A 51 7.41 7.14 -8.75
C ILE A 51 7.68 5.91 -9.61
N ARG A 52 7.99 4.79 -8.96
CA ARG A 52 8.18 3.47 -9.56
C ARG A 52 7.16 2.44 -9.11
N THR A 53 6.70 2.53 -7.87
CA THR A 53 5.72 1.57 -7.35
C THR A 53 4.79 2.24 -6.36
N VAL A 54 3.51 1.87 -6.41
CA VAL A 54 2.50 2.19 -5.40
C VAL A 54 2.12 0.90 -4.71
N ILE A 55 2.20 0.86 -3.39
CA ILE A 55 1.78 -0.27 -2.57
C ILE A 55 0.76 0.22 -1.56
N SER A 56 -0.35 -0.52 -1.42
CA SER A 56 -1.28 -0.39 -0.31
C SER A 56 -1.16 -1.64 0.54
N ALA A 57 -0.83 -1.47 1.82
CA ALA A 57 -0.65 -2.56 2.77
C ALA A 57 -0.79 -2.04 4.20
N ASP A 58 -1.27 -2.89 5.09
CA ASP A 58 -1.39 -2.63 6.52
C ASP A 58 -0.04 -2.91 7.19
N PHE A 59 0.82 -1.88 7.27
CA PHE A 59 2.17 -2.02 7.79
C PHE A 59 2.24 -2.02 9.32
N ASP A 60 1.32 -1.32 9.99
CA ASP A 60 1.29 -1.23 11.45
C ASP A 60 0.31 -2.22 12.09
N ASN A 61 -0.38 -3.01 11.26
CA ASN A 61 -1.36 -4.03 11.64
C ASN A 61 -2.51 -3.45 12.49
N ASP A 62 -2.94 -2.22 12.18
CA ASP A 62 -4.09 -1.58 12.81
C ASP A 62 -5.42 -1.91 12.11
N GLY A 63 -5.33 -2.63 11.00
CA GLY A 63 -6.44 -3.06 10.17
C GLY A 63 -6.74 -2.12 9.01
N TYR A 64 -6.01 -1.02 8.85
CA TYR A 64 -6.12 -0.09 7.72
C TYR A 64 -4.84 -0.10 6.90
N ASP A 65 -4.98 -0.06 5.57
CA ASP A 65 -3.80 -0.06 4.70
C ASP A 65 -3.18 1.35 4.67
N GLU A 66 -1.86 1.42 4.76
CA GLU A 66 -1.07 2.57 4.37
C GLU A 66 -0.75 2.51 2.89
N VAL A 67 -0.42 3.66 2.31
CA VAL A 67 0.00 3.78 0.91
C VAL A 67 1.44 4.21 0.81
N PHE A 68 2.29 3.31 0.34
CA PHE A 68 3.71 3.54 0.12
C PHE A 68 3.97 3.92 -1.35
N LEU A 69 4.69 5.02 -1.56
CA LEU A 69 5.18 5.49 -2.86
C LEU A 69 6.69 5.28 -2.94
N ASN A 70 7.12 4.34 -3.76
CA ASN A 70 8.53 4.10 -4.04
C ASN A 70 9.00 5.01 -5.17
N ASN A 71 9.97 5.87 -4.88
CA ASN A 71 10.54 6.83 -5.81
C ASN A 71 11.97 6.45 -6.20
N ILE A 72 12.45 6.97 -7.34
CA ILE A 72 13.84 6.82 -7.78
C ILE A 72 14.57 8.17 -7.72
N GLY A 73 15.65 8.25 -6.93
CA GLY A 73 16.47 9.44 -6.75
C GLY A 73 15.74 10.58 -6.01
N GLU A 74 14.64 10.28 -5.36
CA GLU A 74 13.83 11.17 -4.55
C GLU A 74 13.35 10.43 -3.31
N PRO A 75 12.98 11.12 -2.21
CA PRO A 75 12.46 10.47 -1.01
C PRO A 75 11.24 9.60 -1.31
N ASN A 76 11.19 8.41 -0.74
CA ASN A 76 9.97 7.62 -0.68
C ASN A 76 8.94 8.32 0.22
N LYS A 77 7.66 8.03 0.02
CA LYS A 77 6.57 8.58 0.84
C LYS A 77 5.68 7.46 1.38
N LEU A 78 5.15 7.66 2.57
CA LEU A 78 4.15 6.78 3.18
C LEU A 78 2.98 7.62 3.66
N PHE A 79 1.78 7.19 3.34
CA PHE A 79 0.55 7.86 3.75
C PHE A 79 -0.34 6.90 4.52
N LYS A 80 -0.86 7.37 5.64
CA LYS A 80 -1.99 6.74 6.32
C LYS A 80 -3.28 7.36 5.81
N ILE A 81 -4.27 6.52 5.57
CA ILE A 81 -5.60 6.97 5.22
C ILE A 81 -6.39 7.13 6.53
N VAL A 82 -6.67 8.36 6.91
CA VAL A 82 -7.45 8.68 8.11
C VAL A 82 -8.93 8.84 7.77
N GLU A 83 -9.75 9.07 8.80
CA GLU A 83 -11.19 9.26 8.62
C GLU A 83 -11.55 10.21 7.47
N ASN A 84 -12.59 9.87 6.73
CA ASN A 84 -13.06 10.59 5.53
C ASN A 84 -12.15 10.48 4.29
N GLY A 85 -11.21 9.52 4.25
CA GLY A 85 -10.36 9.29 3.08
C GLY A 85 -9.26 10.34 2.89
N VAL A 86 -8.89 11.05 3.94
CA VAL A 86 -7.78 12.02 3.91
C VAL A 86 -6.45 11.29 4.02
N PHE A 87 -5.53 11.57 3.10
CA PHE A 87 -4.17 11.06 3.14
C PHE A 87 -3.30 11.92 4.06
N GLN A 88 -2.74 11.31 5.09
CA GLN A 88 -1.79 11.95 6.00
C GLN A 88 -0.42 11.33 5.82
N GLU A 89 0.59 12.13 5.47
CA GLU A 89 1.96 11.65 5.32
C GLU A 89 2.56 11.26 6.67
N ILE A 90 3.22 10.09 6.71
CA ILE A 90 3.90 9.54 7.88
C ILE A 90 5.41 9.55 7.64
N LYS A 91 6.19 9.78 8.68
CA LYS A 91 7.65 9.77 8.60
C LYS A 91 8.19 8.36 8.36
N LEU A 92 8.99 8.22 7.32
CA LEU A 92 9.63 6.98 6.88
C LEU A 92 11.06 6.85 7.40
N ASN A 93 11.50 7.20 8.48
CA ASN A 93 12.86 6.95 8.98
C ASN A 93 13.86 6.46 7.88
N ASN A 94 14.42 5.25 8.02
CA ASN A 94 15.39 4.69 7.07
C ASN A 94 14.78 4.36 5.70
N ALA A 95 13.50 4.02 5.62
CA ALA A 95 12.82 3.72 4.37
C ALA A 95 12.52 4.98 3.51
N LEU A 96 12.86 6.17 4.02
CA LEU A 96 12.80 7.42 3.26
C LEU A 96 13.71 7.38 2.02
N GLU A 97 14.90 6.80 2.13
CA GLU A 97 15.90 6.60 1.06
C GLU A 97 15.99 7.76 0.06
N PRO A 98 16.36 8.98 0.46
CA PRO A 98 16.25 10.19 -0.39
C PRO A 98 17.17 10.17 -1.61
N LYS A 99 18.11 9.23 -1.67
CA LYS A 99 19.02 8.96 -2.80
C LYS A 99 18.87 7.54 -3.32
N GLY A 100 17.82 6.83 -2.90
CA GLY A 100 17.53 5.47 -3.33
C GLY A 100 17.18 5.43 -4.82
N LEU A 101 17.75 4.48 -5.54
CA LEU A 101 17.41 4.23 -6.95
C LEU A 101 16.31 3.16 -7.03
N GLY A 102 15.25 3.33 -6.24
CA GLY A 102 14.16 2.38 -6.13
C GLY A 102 13.48 2.12 -7.47
N THR A 103 13.48 0.87 -7.93
CA THR A 103 12.88 0.45 -9.21
C THR A 103 11.62 -0.37 -9.03
N GLY A 104 11.47 -1.00 -7.86
CA GLY A 104 10.30 -1.79 -7.51
C GLY A 104 10.23 -2.01 -6.01
N ALA A 105 9.04 -2.32 -5.51
CA ALA A 105 8.84 -2.68 -4.13
C ALA A 105 7.80 -3.80 -3.99
N ALA A 106 7.90 -4.59 -2.93
CA ALA A 106 6.97 -5.65 -2.58
C ALA A 106 6.84 -5.76 -1.06
N VAL A 107 5.74 -6.33 -0.61
CA VAL A 107 5.48 -6.57 0.81
C VAL A 107 5.15 -8.03 1.06
N ALA A 108 5.68 -8.57 2.14
CA ALA A 108 5.36 -9.89 2.65
C ALA A 108 5.69 -9.98 4.14
N ASP A 109 4.99 -10.83 4.85
CA ASP A 109 5.34 -11.26 6.21
C ASP A 109 6.36 -12.40 6.07
N ILE A 110 7.66 -12.04 6.08
CA ILE A 110 8.77 -12.95 5.74
C ILE A 110 9.13 -13.84 6.94
N ASP A 111 9.09 -13.28 8.16
CA ASP A 111 9.44 -14.00 9.39
C ASP A 111 8.23 -14.60 10.11
N ASN A 112 7.03 -14.44 9.56
CA ASN A 112 5.77 -14.98 10.07
C ASN A 112 5.37 -14.43 11.45
N ASP A 113 5.69 -13.18 11.74
CA ASP A 113 5.27 -12.52 12.99
C ASP A 113 3.97 -11.71 12.86
N GLY A 114 3.41 -11.65 11.64
CA GLY A 114 2.16 -10.98 11.32
C GLY A 114 2.30 -9.52 10.91
N LEU A 115 3.50 -8.95 10.95
CA LEU A 115 3.81 -7.65 10.37
C LEU A 115 4.36 -7.82 8.96
N LEU A 116 4.15 -6.83 8.12
CA LEU A 116 4.64 -6.88 6.74
C LEU A 116 6.00 -6.21 6.64
N GLU A 117 6.97 -6.93 6.06
CA GLU A 117 8.23 -6.34 5.62
C GLU A 117 8.06 -5.70 4.25
N LEU A 118 8.76 -4.57 4.06
CA LEU A 118 8.88 -3.86 2.78
C LEU A 118 10.23 -4.16 2.17
N LEU A 119 10.22 -4.84 1.03
CA LEU A 119 11.41 -5.07 0.20
C LEU A 119 11.44 -4.04 -0.93
N ILE A 120 12.56 -3.32 -1.09
CA ILE A 120 12.78 -2.38 -2.19
C ILE A 120 13.95 -2.87 -3.04
N SER A 121 13.72 -2.99 -4.34
CA SER A 121 14.78 -3.23 -5.32
C SER A 121 15.29 -1.91 -5.88
N HIS A 122 16.62 -1.85 -6.10
CA HIS A 122 17.30 -0.69 -6.64
C HIS A 122 18.03 -1.05 -7.92
N GLY A 123 18.29 -0.05 -8.76
CA GLY A 123 19.00 -0.28 -10.02
C GLY A 123 18.81 0.84 -11.04
N GLU A 124 18.64 0.46 -12.28
CA GLU A 124 18.47 1.31 -13.47
C GLU A 124 19.67 2.19 -13.81
N SER A 125 20.05 3.15 -12.97
CA SER A 125 21.16 4.08 -13.23
C SER A 125 22.40 3.86 -12.36
N GLY A 126 22.36 2.91 -11.44
CA GLY A 126 23.47 2.60 -10.54
C GLY A 126 23.22 1.34 -9.72
N LEU A 127 24.30 0.69 -9.29
CA LEU A 127 24.21 -0.48 -8.42
C LEU A 127 23.98 -0.05 -6.98
N GLN A 128 22.88 -0.51 -6.39
CA GLN A 128 22.57 -0.38 -4.97
C GLN A 128 22.04 -1.72 -4.45
N PRO A 129 22.31 -2.08 -3.18
CA PRO A 129 21.78 -3.31 -2.58
C PRO A 129 20.26 -3.24 -2.45
N LEU A 130 19.63 -4.40 -2.33
CA LEU A 130 18.23 -4.49 -1.90
C LEU A 130 18.09 -3.92 -0.49
N SER A 131 16.99 -3.22 -0.24
CA SER A 131 16.63 -2.76 1.09
C SER A 131 15.45 -3.57 1.62
N LEU A 132 15.55 -4.02 2.87
CA LEU A 132 14.49 -4.70 3.58
C LEU A 132 14.16 -3.90 4.85
N PHE A 133 12.92 -3.49 4.99
CA PHE A 133 12.44 -2.72 6.11
C PHE A 133 11.32 -3.44 6.82
N LYS A 134 11.33 -3.38 8.14
CA LYS A 134 10.26 -3.84 9.00
C LYS A 134 9.65 -2.66 9.73
N PHE A 135 8.33 -2.64 9.83
CA PHE A 135 7.66 -1.67 10.68
C PHE A 135 7.96 -1.98 12.14
N ASN A 136 8.42 -0.99 12.88
CA ASN A 136 8.72 -1.16 14.30
C ASN A 136 7.56 -0.61 15.13
N THR A 137 6.78 -1.51 15.70
CA THR A 137 5.70 -1.17 16.62
C THR A 137 6.04 -1.68 18.03
N ASN A 138 5.75 -0.86 19.04
CA ASN A 138 5.82 -1.27 20.45
C ASN A 138 4.51 -1.94 20.91
N GLU A 139 3.49 -1.96 20.10
CA GLU A 139 2.20 -2.53 20.42
C GLU A 139 2.19 -4.02 20.06
N LYS A 140 1.64 -4.85 20.96
CA LYS A 140 1.34 -6.24 20.61
C LYS A 140 0.14 -6.26 19.70
N THR A 141 0.39 -6.60 18.45
CA THR A 141 -0.66 -6.82 17.46
C THR A 141 -1.03 -8.28 17.39
N SER A 142 -2.26 -8.57 16.99
CA SER A 142 -2.74 -9.92 16.69
C SER A 142 -3.08 -9.99 15.22
N TYR A 143 -2.74 -11.08 14.57
CA TYR A 143 -3.03 -11.27 13.17
C TYR A 143 -3.76 -12.56 12.89
N LEU A 144 -4.47 -12.61 11.78
CA LEU A 144 -5.12 -13.80 11.27
C LEU A 144 -4.79 -13.96 9.78
N ARG A 145 -4.11 -15.06 9.45
CA ARG A 145 -3.81 -15.39 8.05
C ARG A 145 -4.90 -16.29 7.49
N ILE A 146 -5.59 -15.79 6.46
CA ILE A 146 -6.64 -16.54 5.77
C ILE A 146 -6.21 -16.75 4.32
N ARG A 147 -6.26 -17.99 3.86
CA ARG A 147 -6.00 -18.38 2.48
C ARG A 147 -7.28 -18.96 1.86
N PRO A 148 -8.12 -18.15 1.22
CA PRO A 148 -9.29 -18.65 0.52
C PRO A 148 -8.89 -19.52 -0.65
N LEU A 149 -9.44 -20.71 -0.73
CA LEU A 149 -9.21 -21.65 -1.83
C LEU A 149 -10.53 -21.94 -2.53
N ASN A 150 -10.49 -22.14 -3.83
CA ASN A 150 -11.61 -22.66 -4.59
C ASN A 150 -11.75 -24.20 -4.38
N MET A 151 -12.76 -24.79 -4.97
CA MET A 151 -13.02 -26.22 -4.86
C MET A 151 -11.90 -27.13 -5.39
N HIS A 152 -10.96 -26.59 -6.17
CA HIS A 152 -9.80 -27.31 -6.72
C HIS A 152 -8.50 -27.04 -5.92
N GLY A 153 -8.57 -26.32 -4.79
CA GLY A 153 -7.41 -25.99 -3.97
C GLY A 153 -6.54 -24.84 -4.49
N ALA A 154 -6.96 -24.15 -5.55
CA ALA A 154 -6.28 -22.96 -6.04
C ALA A 154 -6.76 -21.69 -5.32
N PRO A 155 -5.96 -20.60 -5.30
CA PRO A 155 -6.38 -19.33 -4.72
C PRO A 155 -7.72 -18.85 -5.29
N ALA A 156 -8.67 -18.54 -4.42
CA ALA A 156 -9.99 -18.05 -4.81
C ALA A 156 -9.94 -16.55 -5.13
N ARG A 157 -9.46 -16.20 -6.32
CA ARG A 157 -9.41 -14.80 -6.77
C ARG A 157 -10.81 -14.20 -6.83
N GLY A 158 -10.94 -12.96 -6.34
CA GLY A 158 -12.23 -12.27 -6.25
C GLY A 158 -13.07 -12.64 -5.02
N ALA A 159 -12.62 -13.59 -4.20
CA ALA A 159 -13.29 -13.90 -2.95
C ALA A 159 -13.14 -12.73 -1.97
N THR A 160 -14.22 -12.36 -1.31
CA THR A 160 -14.19 -11.40 -0.20
C THR A 160 -14.17 -12.15 1.13
N VAL A 161 -13.22 -11.80 1.97
CA VAL A 161 -13.14 -12.29 3.35
C VAL A 161 -13.57 -11.17 4.27
N THR A 162 -14.56 -11.42 5.10
CA THR A 162 -15.04 -10.47 6.12
C THR A 162 -14.69 -11.01 7.50
N LEU A 163 -13.91 -10.23 8.25
CA LEU A 163 -13.62 -10.48 9.65
C LEU A 163 -14.52 -9.61 10.52
N ILE A 164 -15.33 -10.23 11.34
CA ILE A 164 -16.23 -9.54 12.28
C ILE A 164 -15.68 -9.70 13.69
N THR A 165 -15.42 -8.61 14.35
CA THR A 165 -14.99 -8.56 15.74
C THR A 165 -16.03 -7.81 16.58
N ASN A 166 -15.91 -7.85 17.91
CA ASN A 166 -16.81 -7.09 18.80
C ASN A 166 -16.70 -5.57 18.63
N LYS A 167 -15.68 -5.08 17.92
CA LYS A 167 -15.39 -3.65 17.74
C LYS A 167 -15.53 -3.19 16.30
N ARG A 168 -15.30 -4.08 15.32
CA ARG A 168 -15.19 -3.70 13.90
C ARG A 168 -15.58 -4.85 12.98
N GLU A 169 -15.96 -4.47 11.77
CA GLU A 169 -16.05 -5.34 10.61
C GLU A 169 -14.99 -4.91 9.58
N HIS A 170 -14.18 -5.85 9.15
CA HIS A 170 -13.16 -5.63 8.12
C HIS A 170 -13.38 -6.59 6.97
N SER A 171 -13.43 -6.07 5.75
CA SER A 171 -13.53 -6.88 4.53
C SER A 171 -12.34 -6.65 3.62
N LYS A 172 -11.73 -7.73 3.15
CA LYS A 172 -10.67 -7.67 2.11
C LYS A 172 -11.01 -8.59 0.95
N THR A 173 -10.84 -8.09 -0.27
CA THR A 173 -11.03 -8.88 -1.49
C THR A 173 -9.70 -9.45 -1.96
N CYS A 174 -9.66 -10.76 -2.26
CA CYS A 174 -8.49 -11.45 -2.79
C CYS A 174 -8.35 -11.15 -4.30
N LEU A 175 -7.30 -10.48 -4.69
CA LEU A 175 -6.97 -10.15 -6.09
C LEU A 175 -6.10 -11.21 -6.77
#